data_ba83420870b481964239cf73c7b25f8b
#
_entry.id   ba83420870b481964239cf73c7b25f8b
#
_cell.length_a   1.000
_cell.length_b   1.000
_cell.length_c   1.000
_cell.angle_alpha   90.00
_cell.angle_beta   90.00
_cell.angle_gamma   90.00
#
_symmetry.space_group_name_H-M   'P 1'
#
loop_
_entity.id
_entity.type
_entity.pdbx_description
1 polymer ?
#
loop_
_entity_poly.entity_id
_entity_poly.type
_entity_poly.pdbx_seq_one_letter_code
_entity_poly.pdbx_strand_id
1 'polypeptide(L)'
;LPVVGCPDAITVADIPTMRGRSSPTVQKASPAGVLAVHKYNTMIPRFFCPLPAEPAGTITLPAPVAHHIDRVLRLADGDAITLFDGRGSEFAARLVRRGRSVDATVGVESTPQRESALDVTLLQCLAAADKMDWIVQKAVELGVARVQPVASRRAVVKLAGERAQRRVEHWQQVAVSACEQCGRNRVPEVQPLLTLPQALAAASGQRLLLHPEGGVPLKSAGLRADEPITVLIGPEGGFDADELAAARAAGFAALTLGPRVLRTETAGLAVLSALNTLIGDF
;
A
#
# COMPACT_ATOMS: atom_id res chain seq x y z
N LEU A 1 42.86 -31.08 20.75
CA LEU A 1 41.46 -31.18 20.32
C LEU A 1 41.35 -30.59 18.94
N PRO A 2 40.76 -31.27 17.94
CA PRO A 2 41.03 -30.99 16.54
C PRO A 2 40.17 -29.83 16.00
N VAL A 3 40.81 -29.01 15.15
CA VAL A 3 40.21 -27.97 14.31
C VAL A 3 39.50 -28.66 13.16
N VAL A 4 38.18 -28.46 13.03
CA VAL A 4 37.40 -28.91 11.90
C VAL A 4 37.45 -27.85 10.81
N GLY A 5 37.92 -28.25 9.63
CA GLY A 5 38.17 -27.40 8.49
C GLY A 5 36.90 -26.81 7.84
N CYS A 6 37.11 -25.66 7.24
CA CYS A 6 36.19 -24.95 6.36
C CYS A 6 36.14 -25.68 5.00
N PRO A 7 34.97 -25.93 4.37
CA PRO A 7 34.93 -26.44 3.01
C PRO A 7 35.07 -25.32 1.98
N ASP A 8 35.75 -25.70 0.91
CA ASP A 8 36.33 -25.00 -0.20
C ASP A 8 35.48 -23.98 -0.93
N ALA A 9 36.19 -22.94 -1.39
CA ALA A 9 35.75 -21.93 -2.35
C ALA A 9 35.40 -22.59 -3.70
N ILE A 10 34.21 -22.30 -4.23
CA ILE A 10 33.80 -22.66 -5.59
C ILE A 10 34.55 -21.76 -6.56
N THR A 11 35.47 -22.34 -7.32
CA THR A 11 36.21 -21.68 -8.39
C THR A 11 35.32 -21.58 -9.64
N VAL A 12 35.25 -20.36 -10.19
CA VAL A 12 34.59 -20.08 -11.48
C VAL A 12 35.52 -20.59 -12.62
N ALA A 13 35.29 -21.80 -13.07
CA ALA A 13 35.83 -22.31 -14.34
C ALA A 13 34.97 -23.49 -14.76
N ASP A 14 34.07 -23.26 -15.75
CA ASP A 14 33.60 -24.20 -16.77
C ASP A 14 32.32 -23.67 -17.42
N ILE A 15 32.51 -22.70 -18.33
CA ILE A 15 31.50 -22.37 -19.33
C ILE A 15 32.05 -22.89 -20.67
N PRO A 16 31.43 -23.92 -21.31
CA PRO A 16 31.88 -24.37 -22.61
C PRO A 16 31.52 -23.37 -23.70
N THR A 17 32.52 -22.86 -24.39
CA THR A 17 32.41 -22.10 -25.64
C THR A 17 31.89 -22.96 -26.76
N MET A 18 30.65 -22.74 -27.22
CA MET A 18 30.16 -23.25 -28.47
C MET A 18 30.67 -22.44 -29.64
N ARG A 19 31.61 -22.99 -30.39
CA ARG A 19 32.02 -22.50 -31.73
C ARG A 19 31.09 -23.03 -32.80
N GLY A 20 30.58 -22.14 -33.62
CA GLY A 20 30.40 -22.25 -35.04
C GLY A 20 29.27 -23.15 -35.57
N ARG A 21 28.18 -22.53 -36.04
CA ARG A 21 27.48 -23.03 -37.24
C ARG A 21 26.96 -21.84 -38.07
N SER A 22 27.26 -21.97 -39.36
CA SER A 22 26.94 -21.22 -40.56
C SER A 22 25.63 -20.45 -40.60
N SER A 23 25.73 -19.21 -41.10
CA SER A 23 24.65 -18.31 -41.48
C SER A 23 23.71 -18.91 -42.52
N PRO A 24 22.39 -18.79 -42.38
CA PRO A 24 21.47 -18.91 -43.49
C PRO A 24 21.26 -17.55 -44.19
N THR A 25 21.20 -17.61 -45.48
CA THR A 25 21.01 -16.58 -46.50
C THR A 25 19.78 -15.73 -46.24
N VAL A 26 19.99 -14.38 -46.20
CA VAL A 26 18.92 -13.41 -46.13
C VAL A 26 18.17 -13.33 -47.43
N GLN A 27 16.96 -13.84 -47.49
CA GLN A 27 16.01 -13.54 -48.54
C GLN A 27 15.39 -12.15 -48.26
N LYS A 28 15.55 -11.22 -49.19
CA LYS A 28 14.87 -9.90 -49.22
C LYS A 28 13.37 -10.15 -49.39
N ALA A 29 12.58 -9.84 -48.36
CA ALA A 29 11.13 -9.68 -48.47
C ALA A 29 10.76 -8.20 -48.64
N SER A 30 9.82 -7.98 -49.52
CA SER A 30 9.27 -6.71 -50.01
C SER A 30 8.62 -5.85 -48.94
N PRO A 31 8.60 -4.51 -49.05
CA PRO A 31 8.04 -3.63 -48.01
C PRO A 31 6.54 -3.41 -48.23
N ALA A 32 5.70 -4.19 -47.58
CA ALA A 32 4.29 -3.88 -47.38
C ALA A 32 3.78 -4.59 -46.11
N GLY A 33 3.97 -3.97 -44.99
CA GLY A 33 3.47 -4.42 -43.70
C GLY A 33 3.66 -3.30 -42.72
N VAL A 34 2.64 -2.47 -42.56
CA VAL A 34 2.54 -1.49 -41.50
C VAL A 34 2.86 -2.25 -40.20
N LEU A 35 4.01 -1.94 -39.60
CA LEU A 35 4.35 -2.36 -38.24
C LEU A 35 3.23 -1.88 -37.32
N ALA A 36 2.32 -2.79 -36.99
CA ALA A 36 1.45 -2.59 -35.84
C ALA A 36 2.39 -2.40 -34.65
N VAL A 37 2.53 -1.14 -34.23
CA VAL A 37 3.12 -0.79 -32.96
C VAL A 37 2.37 -1.62 -31.93
N HIS A 38 3.01 -2.65 -31.39
CA HIS A 38 2.50 -3.33 -30.20
C HIS A 38 2.29 -2.25 -29.14
N LYS A 39 1.04 -1.83 -28.97
CA LYS A 39 0.63 -1.10 -27.77
C LYS A 39 1.09 -1.98 -26.62
N TYR A 40 2.10 -1.54 -25.91
CA TYR A 40 2.42 -2.09 -24.58
C TYR A 40 1.09 -2.30 -23.88
N ASN A 41 0.95 -3.42 -23.20
CA ASN A 41 -0.26 -3.78 -22.45
C ASN A 41 -0.55 -2.64 -21.46
N THR A 42 -1.26 -1.63 -21.92
CA THR A 42 -1.61 -0.46 -21.11
C THR A 42 -2.67 -0.95 -20.16
N MET A 43 -2.30 -1.12 -18.88
CA MET A 43 -3.26 -1.41 -17.82
C MET A 43 -4.43 -0.42 -17.98
N ILE A 44 -5.65 -0.94 -17.96
CA ILE A 44 -6.86 -0.10 -18.01
C ILE A 44 -6.83 0.83 -16.79
N PRO A 45 -6.87 2.17 -17.00
CA PRO A 45 -6.83 3.11 -15.88
C PRO A 45 -7.97 2.88 -14.90
N ARG A 46 -7.66 2.98 -13.62
CA ARG A 46 -8.60 2.76 -12.53
C ARG A 46 -8.83 4.05 -11.77
N PHE A 47 -10.09 4.31 -11.39
CA PHE A 47 -10.47 5.51 -10.65
C PHE A 47 -11.43 5.19 -9.54
N PHE A 48 -11.18 5.78 -8.38
CA PHE A 48 -12.12 5.78 -7.29
C PHE A 48 -13.33 6.68 -7.61
N CYS A 49 -14.50 6.11 -7.54
CA CYS A 49 -15.75 6.83 -7.74
C CYS A 49 -16.78 6.31 -6.73
N PRO A 50 -17.24 7.13 -5.79
CA PRO A 50 -18.29 6.72 -4.86
C PRO A 50 -19.60 6.51 -5.61
N LEU A 51 -19.82 5.26 -6.02
CA LEU A 51 -20.98 4.84 -6.80
C LEU A 51 -22.15 4.49 -5.88
N PRO A 52 -23.43 4.66 -6.32
CA PRO A 52 -24.58 4.05 -5.64
C PRO A 52 -24.45 2.52 -5.64
N ALA A 53 -25.27 1.85 -4.83
CA ALA A 53 -25.24 0.38 -4.72
C ALA A 53 -25.48 -0.34 -6.05
N GLU A 54 -26.33 0.23 -6.90
CA GLU A 54 -26.64 -0.28 -8.24
C GLU A 54 -26.42 0.83 -9.27
N PRO A 55 -25.18 1.09 -9.68
CA PRO A 55 -24.92 2.11 -10.68
C PRO A 55 -25.40 1.60 -12.04
N ALA A 56 -26.24 2.37 -12.72
CA ALA A 56 -26.75 2.01 -14.02
C ALA A 56 -26.61 3.16 -15.03
N GLY A 57 -26.36 2.81 -16.30
CA GLY A 57 -26.32 3.77 -17.39
C GLY A 57 -25.07 4.64 -17.39
N THR A 58 -25.27 5.92 -17.72
CA THR A 58 -24.19 6.89 -17.79
C THR A 58 -24.19 7.79 -16.57
N ILE A 59 -23.03 7.90 -15.92
CA ILE A 59 -22.81 8.75 -14.75
C ILE A 59 -21.82 9.87 -15.07
N THR A 60 -21.98 11.02 -14.44
CA THR A 60 -20.97 12.09 -14.50
C THR A 60 -19.85 11.80 -13.49
N LEU A 61 -18.61 11.80 -13.96
CA LEU A 61 -17.46 11.51 -13.10
C LEU A 61 -17.16 12.71 -12.18
N PRO A 62 -16.67 12.44 -10.94
CA PRO A 62 -16.24 13.48 -10.02
C PRO A 62 -15.19 14.40 -10.64
N ALA A 63 -15.23 15.69 -10.34
CA ALA A 63 -14.33 16.69 -10.93
C ALA A 63 -12.83 16.34 -10.83
N PRO A 64 -12.30 15.79 -9.72
CA PRO A 64 -10.90 15.35 -9.66
C PRO A 64 -10.58 14.22 -10.65
N VAL A 65 -11.48 13.25 -10.80
CA VAL A 65 -11.34 12.13 -11.75
C VAL A 65 -11.38 12.65 -13.20
N ALA A 66 -12.37 13.51 -13.52
CA ALA A 66 -12.48 14.14 -14.82
C ALA A 66 -11.20 14.94 -15.18
N HIS A 67 -10.68 15.71 -14.22
CA HIS A 67 -9.43 16.45 -14.41
C HIS A 67 -8.23 15.52 -14.68
N HIS A 68 -8.11 14.43 -13.94
CA HIS A 68 -7.04 13.44 -14.12
C HIS A 68 -7.11 12.80 -15.52
N ILE A 69 -8.31 12.41 -15.95
CA ILE A 69 -8.59 11.85 -17.28
C ILE A 69 -8.17 12.83 -18.39
N ASP A 70 -8.55 14.12 -18.25
CA ASP A 70 -8.34 15.11 -19.27
C ASP A 70 -6.91 15.64 -19.35
N ARG A 71 -6.32 15.96 -18.22
CA ARG A 71 -5.06 16.70 -18.14
C ARG A 71 -3.84 15.80 -18.00
N VAL A 72 -3.99 14.69 -17.30
CA VAL A 72 -2.86 13.78 -17.02
C VAL A 72 -2.82 12.65 -18.04
N LEU A 73 -3.89 11.87 -18.13
CA LEU A 73 -3.92 10.68 -18.96
C LEU A 73 -4.36 10.96 -20.41
N ARG A 74 -5.07 12.04 -20.66
CA ARG A 74 -5.55 12.48 -22.00
C ARG A 74 -6.33 11.37 -22.70
N LEU A 75 -7.19 10.68 -21.96
CA LEU A 75 -8.01 9.60 -22.50
C LEU A 75 -9.05 10.16 -23.49
N ALA A 76 -9.39 9.38 -24.49
CA ALA A 76 -10.35 9.75 -25.54
C ALA A 76 -11.77 9.28 -25.19
N ASP A 77 -12.75 9.77 -25.96
CA ASP A 77 -14.12 9.23 -25.95
C ASP A 77 -14.10 7.75 -26.32
N GLY A 78 -14.87 6.94 -25.62
CA GLY A 78 -14.93 5.48 -25.79
C GLY A 78 -13.80 4.68 -25.14
N ASP A 79 -12.75 5.33 -24.60
CA ASP A 79 -11.67 4.61 -23.89
C ASP A 79 -12.20 3.83 -22.70
N ALA A 80 -11.64 2.63 -22.51
CA ALA A 80 -12.00 1.77 -21.40
C ALA A 80 -11.33 2.26 -20.10
N ILE A 81 -12.10 2.30 -19.04
CA ILE A 81 -11.65 2.57 -17.66
C ILE A 81 -12.26 1.56 -16.71
N THR A 82 -11.68 1.45 -15.51
CA THR A 82 -12.29 0.76 -14.38
C THR A 82 -12.69 1.79 -13.33
N LEU A 83 -13.92 1.73 -12.86
CA LEU A 83 -14.38 2.50 -11.70
C LEU A 83 -14.48 1.55 -10.50
N PHE A 84 -14.08 1.98 -9.30
CA PHE A 84 -14.30 1.20 -8.09
C PHE A 84 -14.92 2.05 -6.99
N ASP A 85 -15.77 1.43 -6.17
CA ASP A 85 -16.63 2.13 -5.22
C ASP A 85 -15.97 2.38 -3.84
N GLY A 86 -14.78 1.83 -3.62
CA GLY A 86 -14.07 1.89 -2.34
C GLY A 86 -14.59 0.90 -1.27
N ARG A 87 -15.58 0.07 -1.61
CA ARG A 87 -16.25 -0.88 -0.70
C ARG A 87 -16.03 -2.35 -1.08
N GLY A 88 -15.42 -2.60 -2.24
CA GLY A 88 -15.07 -3.94 -2.71
C GLY A 88 -15.48 -4.23 -4.14
N SER A 89 -16.36 -3.44 -4.74
CA SER A 89 -16.80 -3.61 -6.11
C SER A 89 -16.01 -2.75 -7.08
N GLU A 90 -15.79 -3.29 -8.28
CA GLU A 90 -15.30 -2.55 -9.43
C GLU A 90 -16.19 -2.78 -10.65
N PHE A 91 -16.23 -1.80 -11.53
CA PHE A 91 -17.10 -1.75 -12.70
C PHE A 91 -16.26 -1.46 -13.93
N ALA A 92 -16.38 -2.30 -14.95
CA ALA A 92 -15.88 -1.96 -16.27
C ALA A 92 -16.69 -0.76 -16.78
N ALA A 93 -16.03 0.25 -17.32
CA ALA A 93 -16.72 1.43 -17.84
C ALA A 93 -16.06 1.96 -19.12
N ARG A 94 -16.81 2.79 -19.86
CA ARG A 94 -16.31 3.49 -21.04
C ARG A 94 -16.56 4.98 -20.90
N LEU A 95 -15.56 5.77 -21.24
CA LEU A 95 -15.67 7.23 -21.24
C LEU A 95 -16.70 7.71 -22.27
N VAL A 96 -17.47 8.71 -21.88
CA VAL A 96 -18.42 9.42 -22.73
C VAL A 96 -18.18 10.92 -22.57
N ARG A 97 -17.84 11.60 -23.66
CA ARG A 97 -17.62 13.05 -23.65
C ARG A 97 -18.84 13.79 -24.13
N ARG A 98 -19.41 14.63 -23.25
CA ARG A 98 -20.55 15.48 -23.58
C ARG A 98 -20.20 16.95 -23.37
N GLY A 99 -19.69 17.60 -24.42
CA GLY A 99 -19.23 18.98 -24.32
C GLY A 99 -18.07 19.14 -23.33
N ARG A 100 -18.33 19.75 -22.17
CA ARG A 100 -17.33 19.94 -21.10
C ARG A 100 -17.39 18.88 -19.98
N SER A 101 -18.41 18.03 -19.96
CA SER A 101 -18.51 16.96 -18.97
C SER A 101 -17.73 15.73 -19.43
N VAL A 102 -17.14 15.05 -18.43
CA VAL A 102 -16.53 13.74 -18.60
C VAL A 102 -17.43 12.75 -17.87
N ASP A 103 -18.14 11.96 -18.63
CA ASP A 103 -19.08 10.96 -18.15
C ASP A 103 -18.51 9.56 -18.37
N ALA A 104 -19.10 8.55 -17.77
CA ALA A 104 -18.79 7.17 -18.06
C ALA A 104 -20.05 6.32 -18.13
N THR A 105 -20.14 5.47 -19.16
CA THR A 105 -21.15 4.41 -19.18
C THR A 105 -20.64 3.26 -18.34
N VAL A 106 -21.36 2.97 -17.27
CA VAL A 106 -21.03 1.89 -16.32
C VAL A 106 -21.51 0.56 -16.88
N GLY A 107 -20.63 -0.42 -16.90
CA GLY A 107 -20.89 -1.78 -17.39
C GLY A 107 -20.95 -2.81 -16.26
N VAL A 108 -20.36 -3.97 -16.51
CA VAL A 108 -20.44 -5.13 -15.61
C VAL A 108 -19.67 -4.89 -14.31
N GLU A 109 -20.30 -5.22 -13.19
CA GLU A 109 -19.70 -5.29 -11.86
C GLU A 109 -18.86 -6.54 -11.71
N SER A 110 -17.77 -6.41 -10.96
CA SER A 110 -16.96 -7.52 -10.45
C SER A 110 -16.44 -7.23 -9.05
N THR A 111 -16.17 -8.28 -8.28
CA THR A 111 -15.69 -8.20 -6.90
C THR A 111 -14.41 -9.03 -6.73
N PRO A 112 -13.30 -8.64 -7.37
CA PRO A 112 -12.06 -9.40 -7.31
C PRO A 112 -11.49 -9.41 -5.89
N GLN A 113 -11.00 -10.57 -5.47
CA GLN A 113 -10.38 -10.74 -4.15
C GLN A 113 -8.92 -10.27 -4.22
N ARG A 114 -8.68 -9.02 -3.83
CA ARG A 114 -7.34 -8.39 -3.77
C ARG A 114 -7.06 -7.78 -2.40
N GLU A 115 -7.95 -8.01 -1.45
CA GLU A 115 -7.79 -7.50 -0.09
C GLU A 115 -7.03 -8.52 0.77
N SER A 116 -6.13 -8.04 1.63
CA SER A 116 -5.50 -8.89 2.63
C SER A 116 -6.57 -9.53 3.54
N ALA A 117 -6.35 -10.78 3.91
CA ALA A 117 -7.20 -11.46 4.88
C ALA A 117 -7.04 -10.91 6.31
N LEU A 118 -5.98 -10.14 6.56
CA LEU A 118 -5.67 -9.61 7.89
C LEU A 118 -6.37 -8.27 8.14
N ASP A 119 -7.03 -8.13 9.27
CA ASP A 119 -7.57 -6.86 9.75
C ASP A 119 -6.51 -6.09 10.57
N VAL A 120 -5.59 -5.39 9.88
CA VAL A 120 -4.50 -4.65 10.52
C VAL A 120 -4.80 -3.16 10.59
N THR A 121 -4.77 -2.61 11.81
CA THR A 121 -4.77 -1.16 12.05
C THR A 121 -3.35 -0.69 12.37
N LEU A 122 -2.82 0.23 11.56
CA LEU A 122 -1.52 0.84 11.78
C LEU A 122 -1.66 2.14 12.59
N LEU A 123 -1.31 2.12 13.88
CA LEU A 123 -1.14 3.31 14.69
C LEU A 123 0.22 3.94 14.38
N GLN A 124 0.25 4.90 13.47
CA GLN A 124 1.48 5.55 13.04
C GLN A 124 1.68 6.88 13.76
N CYS A 125 2.69 6.97 14.63
CA CYS A 125 3.08 8.27 15.16
C CYS A 125 3.51 9.22 14.04
N LEU A 126 3.12 10.51 14.17
CA LEU A 126 3.42 11.53 13.17
C LEU A 126 4.93 11.56 12.87
N ALA A 127 5.27 11.35 11.63
CA ALA A 127 6.60 11.51 11.05
C ALA A 127 6.65 12.79 10.20
N ALA A 128 7.82 13.15 9.68
CA ALA A 128 7.97 14.27 8.75
C ALA A 128 6.98 14.15 7.57
N ALA A 129 6.53 15.28 7.02
CA ALA A 129 5.36 15.34 6.14
C ALA A 129 5.43 14.40 4.92
N ASP A 130 6.57 14.38 4.24
CA ASP A 130 6.86 13.52 3.09
C ASP A 130 6.89 12.02 3.46
N LYS A 131 7.35 11.70 4.65
CA LYS A 131 7.37 10.32 5.16
C LYS A 131 5.98 9.79 5.45
N MET A 132 5.06 10.63 5.99
CA MET A 132 3.68 10.18 6.23
C MET A 132 2.97 9.82 4.93
N ASP A 133 3.17 10.58 3.85
CA ASP A 133 2.61 10.28 2.53
C ASP A 133 3.13 8.92 2.02
N TRP A 134 4.45 8.70 2.15
CA TRP A 134 5.08 7.41 1.82
C TRP A 134 4.54 6.25 2.66
N ILE A 135 4.42 6.43 3.99
CA ILE A 135 3.92 5.41 4.91
C ILE A 135 2.49 5.01 4.52
N VAL A 136 1.61 5.98 4.34
CA VAL A 136 0.21 5.71 3.97
C VAL A 136 0.14 4.98 2.63
N GLN A 137 0.82 5.48 1.60
CA GLN A 137 0.85 4.86 0.28
C GLN A 137 1.27 3.38 0.37
N LYS A 138 2.41 3.10 1.00
CA LYS A 138 2.96 1.74 1.05
C LYS A 138 2.21 0.83 2.03
N ALA A 139 1.64 1.37 3.10
CA ALA A 139 0.77 0.59 3.98
C ALA A 139 -0.50 0.11 3.24
N VAL A 140 -1.07 0.95 2.36
CA VAL A 140 -2.19 0.55 1.50
C VAL A 140 -1.78 -0.58 0.56
N GLU A 141 -0.66 -0.46 -0.13
CA GLU A 141 -0.12 -1.50 -1.02
C GLU A 141 0.13 -2.83 -0.29
N LEU A 142 0.50 -2.77 1.01
CA LEU A 142 0.73 -3.92 1.88
C LEU A 142 -0.54 -4.40 2.61
N GLY A 143 -1.72 -4.00 2.18
CA GLY A 143 -2.97 -4.56 2.66
C GLY A 143 -3.48 -4.03 4.00
N VAL A 144 -2.96 -2.89 4.53
CA VAL A 144 -3.49 -2.31 5.77
C VAL A 144 -5.01 -2.07 5.67
N ALA A 145 -5.75 -2.37 6.75
CA ALA A 145 -7.18 -2.13 6.80
C ALA A 145 -7.51 -0.69 7.24
N ARG A 146 -6.73 -0.11 8.15
CA ARG A 146 -6.90 1.26 8.67
C ARG A 146 -5.57 1.88 9.03
N VAL A 147 -5.44 3.19 8.83
CA VAL A 147 -4.29 3.98 9.30
C VAL A 147 -4.80 5.00 10.32
N GLN A 148 -4.27 4.94 11.53
CA GLN A 148 -4.55 5.88 12.60
C GLN A 148 -3.32 6.76 12.86
N PRO A 149 -3.30 8.02 12.41
CA PRO A 149 -2.26 8.96 12.78
C PRO A 149 -2.28 9.25 14.29
N VAL A 150 -1.10 9.28 14.92
CA VAL A 150 -0.97 9.45 16.38
C VAL A 150 -0.02 10.59 16.71
N ALA A 151 -0.44 11.52 17.56
CA ALA A 151 0.42 12.56 18.14
C ALA A 151 1.11 12.00 19.39
N SER A 152 2.45 11.90 19.35
CA SER A 152 3.30 11.50 20.47
C SER A 152 4.19 12.66 20.93
N ARG A 153 4.78 12.56 22.10
CA ARG A 153 5.56 13.65 22.71
C ARG A 153 6.78 14.03 21.86
N ARG A 154 7.50 13.04 21.34
CA ARG A 154 8.74 13.22 20.57
C ARG A 154 8.53 13.30 19.06
N ALA A 155 7.27 13.38 18.58
CA ALA A 155 7.01 13.65 17.18
C ALA A 155 7.52 15.05 16.79
N VAL A 156 8.30 15.12 15.71
CA VAL A 156 8.84 16.39 15.19
C VAL A 156 7.71 17.27 14.66
N VAL A 157 6.72 16.67 14.04
CA VAL A 157 5.55 17.38 13.49
C VAL A 157 4.47 17.50 14.56
N LYS A 158 4.00 18.72 14.79
CA LYS A 158 2.86 19.01 15.67
C LYS A 158 1.69 19.50 14.82
N LEU A 159 0.57 18.78 14.89
CA LEU A 159 -0.66 19.09 14.17
C LEU A 159 -1.81 19.25 15.18
N ALA A 160 -2.67 20.25 14.95
CA ALA A 160 -3.87 20.47 15.75
C ALA A 160 -4.95 21.18 14.91
N GLY A 161 -6.21 21.08 15.34
CA GLY A 161 -7.35 21.76 14.73
C GLY A 161 -7.46 21.52 13.23
N GLU A 162 -7.84 22.54 12.47
CA GLU A 162 -8.02 22.46 11.01
C GLU A 162 -6.78 21.98 10.24
N ARG A 163 -5.58 22.29 10.73
CA ARG A 163 -4.35 21.83 10.09
C ARG A 163 -4.22 20.30 10.17
N ALA A 164 -4.60 19.70 11.30
CA ALA A 164 -4.63 18.25 11.45
C ALA A 164 -5.67 17.63 10.52
N GLN A 165 -6.87 18.21 10.46
CA GLN A 165 -7.94 17.74 9.59
C GLN A 165 -7.52 17.76 8.11
N ARG A 166 -6.97 18.89 7.61
CA ARG A 166 -6.47 18.99 6.22
C ARG A 166 -5.37 17.98 5.90
N ARG A 167 -4.52 17.64 6.87
CA ARG A 167 -3.48 16.60 6.67
C ARG A 167 -4.10 15.21 6.58
N VAL A 168 -5.09 14.88 7.42
CA VAL A 168 -5.83 13.62 7.36
C VAL A 168 -6.56 13.49 6.02
N GLU A 169 -7.24 14.52 5.56
CA GLU A 169 -7.90 14.56 4.25
C GLU A 169 -6.88 14.32 3.10
N HIS A 170 -5.70 14.95 3.17
CA HIS A 170 -4.64 14.72 2.21
C HIS A 170 -4.17 13.25 2.23
N TRP A 171 -3.92 12.67 3.40
CA TRP A 171 -3.51 11.26 3.49
C TRP A 171 -4.61 10.29 3.03
N GLN A 172 -5.88 10.65 3.22
CA GLN A 172 -6.99 9.88 2.64
C GLN A 172 -6.92 9.89 1.10
N GLN A 173 -6.58 11.01 0.47
CA GLN A 173 -6.38 11.06 -0.99
C GLN A 173 -5.14 10.23 -1.43
N VAL A 174 -4.07 10.21 -0.64
CA VAL A 174 -2.92 9.34 -0.88
C VAL A 174 -3.36 7.86 -0.83
N ALA A 175 -4.21 7.47 0.13
CA ALA A 175 -4.75 6.11 0.21
C ALA A 175 -5.61 5.75 -1.01
N VAL A 176 -6.45 6.68 -1.48
CA VAL A 176 -7.24 6.50 -2.71
C VAL A 176 -6.33 6.26 -3.91
N SER A 177 -5.32 7.14 -4.11
CA SER A 177 -4.39 7.01 -5.24
C SER A 177 -3.57 5.72 -5.17
N ALA A 178 -3.22 5.27 -3.98
CA ALA A 178 -2.56 3.97 -3.78
C ALA A 178 -3.47 2.81 -4.20
N CYS A 179 -4.77 2.84 -3.87
CA CYS A 179 -5.75 1.84 -4.32
C CYS A 179 -5.95 1.85 -5.84
N GLU A 180 -5.97 3.03 -6.46
CA GLU A 180 -6.02 3.16 -7.92
C GLU A 180 -4.85 2.43 -8.59
N GLN A 181 -3.65 2.57 -8.01
CA GLN A 181 -2.43 1.96 -8.55
C GLN A 181 -2.30 0.48 -8.21
N CYS A 182 -2.51 0.06 -6.95
CA CYS A 182 -2.26 -1.33 -6.53
C CYS A 182 -3.43 -2.29 -6.82
N GLY A 183 -4.59 -1.76 -7.21
CA GLY A 183 -5.74 -2.57 -7.61
C GLY A 183 -6.71 -2.93 -6.48
N ARG A 184 -6.51 -2.45 -5.26
CA ARG A 184 -7.47 -2.65 -4.16
C ARG A 184 -8.78 -1.94 -4.46
N ASN A 185 -9.89 -2.58 -4.06
CA ASN A 185 -11.23 -2.04 -4.22
C ASN A 185 -11.83 -1.53 -2.90
N ARG A 186 -11.20 -1.85 -1.76
CA ARG A 186 -11.53 -1.25 -0.46
C ARG A 186 -10.52 -0.17 -0.14
N VAL A 187 -10.98 1.08 -0.01
CA VAL A 187 -10.10 2.19 0.37
C VAL A 187 -9.95 2.18 1.89
N PRO A 188 -8.74 1.97 2.43
CA PRO A 188 -8.50 2.06 3.87
C PRO A 188 -8.83 3.45 4.39
N GLU A 189 -9.46 3.49 5.55
CA GLU A 189 -9.74 4.75 6.23
C GLU A 189 -8.46 5.30 6.89
N VAL A 190 -8.14 6.56 6.60
CA VAL A 190 -7.18 7.33 7.38
C VAL A 190 -7.95 8.08 8.45
N GLN A 191 -7.88 7.60 9.68
CA GLN A 191 -8.68 8.09 10.79
C GLN A 191 -8.22 9.48 11.27
N PRO A 192 -9.07 10.24 11.99
CA PRO A 192 -8.70 11.51 12.59
C PRO A 192 -7.50 11.37 13.52
N LEU A 193 -6.66 12.42 13.59
CA LEU A 193 -5.48 12.42 14.47
C LEU A 193 -5.90 12.24 15.93
N LEU A 194 -5.32 11.26 16.62
CA LEU A 194 -5.47 11.03 18.05
C LEU A 194 -4.17 11.35 18.80
N THR A 195 -4.29 11.69 20.07
CA THR A 195 -3.17 11.64 21.01
C THR A 195 -2.80 10.18 21.30
N LEU A 196 -1.56 9.92 21.74
CA LEU A 196 -1.15 8.55 22.07
C LEU A 196 -2.06 7.89 23.14
N PRO A 197 -2.45 8.55 24.24
CA PRO A 197 -3.38 7.95 25.20
C PRO A 197 -4.73 7.58 24.60
N GLN A 198 -5.29 8.43 23.72
CA GLN A 198 -6.54 8.13 23.02
C GLN A 198 -6.41 6.93 22.09
N ALA A 199 -5.31 6.87 21.31
CA ALA A 199 -5.04 5.77 20.40
C ALA A 199 -4.84 4.45 21.14
N LEU A 200 -4.14 4.46 22.28
CA LEU A 200 -3.96 3.29 23.13
C LEU A 200 -5.29 2.77 23.71
N ALA A 201 -6.17 3.69 24.12
CA ALA A 201 -7.50 3.34 24.65
C ALA A 201 -8.44 2.76 23.59
N ALA A 202 -8.32 3.22 22.33
CA ALA A 202 -9.12 2.76 21.20
C ALA A 202 -8.60 1.47 20.56
N ALA A 203 -7.37 1.04 20.88
CA ALA A 203 -6.75 -0.14 20.31
C ALA A 203 -7.50 -1.43 20.67
N SER A 204 -7.63 -2.34 19.68
CA SER A 204 -8.34 -3.61 19.84
C SER A 204 -7.52 -4.79 19.32
N GLY A 205 -7.95 -5.98 19.63
CA GLY A 205 -7.32 -7.23 19.18
C GLY A 205 -5.91 -7.43 19.73
N GLN A 206 -5.05 -8.03 18.92
CA GLN A 206 -3.64 -8.29 19.22
C GLN A 206 -2.86 -6.99 19.08
N ARG A 207 -2.30 -6.47 20.17
CA ARG A 207 -1.67 -5.16 20.26
C ARG A 207 -0.16 -5.28 20.25
N LEU A 208 0.46 -4.78 19.19
CA LEU A 208 1.88 -4.93 18.92
C LEU A 208 2.56 -3.56 18.91
N LEU A 209 3.63 -3.43 19.68
CA LEU A 209 4.50 -2.24 19.68
C LEU A 209 5.85 -2.61 19.07
N LEU A 210 6.20 -2.02 17.93
CA LEU A 210 7.53 -2.24 17.37
C LEU A 210 8.55 -1.37 18.10
N HIS A 211 9.47 -2.04 18.81
CA HIS A 211 10.52 -1.40 19.60
C HIS A 211 11.86 -2.09 19.35
N PRO A 212 12.98 -1.33 19.23
CA PRO A 212 14.29 -1.93 18.92
C PRO A 212 14.84 -2.81 20.04
N GLU A 213 14.40 -2.62 21.28
CA GLU A 213 14.92 -3.31 22.45
C GLU A 213 13.82 -3.97 23.29
N GLY A 214 14.14 -5.12 23.89
CA GLY A 214 13.29 -5.78 24.89
C GLY A 214 11.99 -6.38 24.36
N GLY A 215 11.88 -6.55 23.03
CA GLY A 215 10.73 -7.21 22.40
C GLY A 215 11.00 -8.67 22.06
N VAL A 216 9.93 -9.46 21.87
CA VAL A 216 10.02 -10.80 21.31
C VAL A 216 10.13 -10.72 19.78
N PRO A 217 10.84 -11.64 19.13
CA PRO A 217 10.83 -11.72 17.66
C PRO A 217 9.40 -11.93 17.13
N LEU A 218 9.01 -11.20 16.08
CA LEU A 218 7.66 -11.28 15.50
C LEU A 218 7.23 -12.73 15.21
N LYS A 219 8.13 -13.56 14.66
CA LYS A 219 7.88 -14.99 14.39
C LYS A 219 7.50 -15.82 15.61
N SER A 220 7.77 -15.34 16.81
CA SER A 220 7.52 -16.02 18.10
C SER A 220 6.34 -15.39 18.86
N ALA A 221 5.65 -14.42 18.27
CA ALA A 221 4.59 -13.69 18.96
C ALA A 221 3.26 -14.44 19.06
N GLY A 222 3.12 -15.62 18.43
CA GLY A 222 1.91 -16.44 18.50
C GLY A 222 0.67 -15.76 17.90
N LEU A 223 0.86 -14.99 16.83
CA LEU A 223 -0.21 -14.20 16.21
C LEU A 223 -1.25 -15.08 15.51
N ARG A 224 -2.46 -14.59 15.49
CA ARG A 224 -3.63 -15.23 14.89
C ARG A 224 -4.19 -14.36 13.76
N ALA A 225 -4.48 -14.98 12.62
CA ALA A 225 -5.02 -14.30 11.44
C ALA A 225 -6.51 -13.94 11.60
N ASP A 226 -7.24 -14.66 12.44
CA ASP A 226 -8.69 -14.49 12.68
C ASP A 226 -9.04 -13.40 13.71
N GLU A 227 -8.03 -12.74 14.28
CA GLU A 227 -8.21 -11.64 15.24
C GLU A 227 -7.65 -10.32 14.64
N PRO A 228 -8.30 -9.18 14.89
CA PRO A 228 -7.74 -7.88 14.53
C PRO A 228 -6.35 -7.68 15.13
N ILE A 229 -5.48 -6.99 14.39
CA ILE A 229 -4.12 -6.69 14.81
C ILE A 229 -3.96 -5.17 14.84
N THR A 230 -3.50 -4.62 15.95
CA THR A 230 -3.13 -3.20 16.07
C THR A 230 -1.63 -3.07 16.24
N VAL A 231 -0.98 -2.37 15.30
CA VAL A 231 0.48 -2.16 15.28
C VAL A 231 0.80 -0.71 15.62
N LEU A 232 1.56 -0.46 16.66
CA LEU A 232 2.01 0.86 17.08
C LEU A 232 3.46 1.11 16.65
N ILE A 233 3.67 2.17 15.88
CA ILE A 233 4.98 2.62 15.39
C ILE A 233 5.29 4.01 15.95
N GLY A 234 6.46 4.15 16.58
CA GLY A 234 6.94 5.42 17.14
C GLY A 234 7.39 6.44 16.09
N PRO A 235 7.54 7.72 16.48
CA PRO A 235 8.12 8.76 15.66
C PRO A 235 9.64 8.58 15.53
N GLU A 236 10.31 9.46 14.77
CA GLU A 236 11.78 9.44 14.64
C GLU A 236 12.52 9.55 15.98
N GLY A 237 11.96 10.30 16.94
CA GLY A 237 12.52 10.45 18.28
C GLY A 237 12.21 9.29 19.24
N GLY A 238 11.51 8.25 18.77
CA GLY A 238 11.04 7.12 19.59
C GLY A 238 10.00 7.55 20.63
N PHE A 239 9.67 6.61 21.52
CA PHE A 239 8.81 6.88 22.68
C PHE A 239 9.65 7.26 23.90
N ASP A 240 9.09 8.04 24.81
CA ASP A 240 9.70 8.19 26.14
C ASP A 240 9.28 7.04 27.09
N ALA A 241 9.87 7.03 28.30
CA ALA A 241 9.63 5.97 29.27
C ALA A 241 8.16 5.87 29.70
N ASP A 242 7.47 7.02 29.86
CA ASP A 242 6.07 7.07 30.26
C ASP A 242 5.16 6.55 29.12
N GLU A 243 5.46 6.93 27.89
CA GLU A 243 4.74 6.47 26.68
C GLU A 243 4.87 4.96 26.51
N LEU A 244 6.07 4.41 26.73
CA LEU A 244 6.31 2.96 26.70
C LEU A 244 5.57 2.24 27.83
N ALA A 245 5.61 2.80 29.05
CA ALA A 245 4.88 2.24 30.18
C ALA A 245 3.36 2.24 29.94
N ALA A 246 2.83 3.34 29.39
CA ALA A 246 1.41 3.45 29.03
C ALA A 246 1.01 2.45 27.93
N ALA A 247 1.83 2.26 26.90
CA ALA A 247 1.57 1.26 25.87
C ALA A 247 1.56 -0.16 26.42
N ARG A 248 2.50 -0.51 27.30
CA ARG A 248 2.52 -1.81 27.99
C ARG A 248 1.30 -2.00 28.89
N ALA A 249 0.93 -0.99 29.67
CA ALA A 249 -0.28 -1.02 30.51
C ALA A 249 -1.56 -1.17 29.68
N ALA A 250 -1.58 -0.64 28.44
CA ALA A 250 -2.66 -0.84 27.46
C ALA A 250 -2.59 -2.21 26.77
N GLY A 251 -1.70 -3.13 27.17
CA GLY A 251 -1.60 -4.50 26.64
C GLY A 251 -0.81 -4.63 25.33
N PHE A 252 -0.02 -3.63 24.94
CA PHE A 252 0.87 -3.77 23.79
C PHE A 252 2.08 -4.63 24.10
N ALA A 253 2.25 -5.72 23.34
CA ALA A 253 3.44 -6.55 23.37
C ALA A 253 4.56 -5.91 22.54
N ALA A 254 5.74 -5.74 23.14
CA ALA A 254 6.90 -5.24 22.40
C ALA A 254 7.43 -6.33 21.45
N LEU A 255 7.66 -5.95 20.20
CA LEU A 255 8.18 -6.82 19.14
C LEU A 255 9.47 -6.26 18.57
N THR A 256 10.33 -7.17 18.09
CA THR A 256 11.53 -6.84 17.32
C THR A 256 11.49 -7.46 15.93
N LEU A 257 12.03 -6.73 14.94
CA LEU A 257 12.25 -7.18 13.56
C LEU A 257 13.75 -7.24 13.27
N GLY A 258 14.41 -8.26 13.84
CA GLY A 258 15.87 -8.45 13.69
C GLY A 258 16.70 -7.46 14.51
N PRO A 259 18.04 -7.45 14.31
CA PRO A 259 18.98 -6.73 15.16
C PRO A 259 19.19 -5.26 14.77
N ARG A 260 18.57 -4.77 13.71
CA ARG A 260 18.77 -3.41 13.21
C ARG A 260 17.64 -2.49 13.67
N VAL A 261 18.00 -1.25 14.02
CA VAL A 261 17.01 -0.19 14.25
C VAL A 261 16.45 0.27 12.90
N LEU A 262 15.16 0.12 12.72
CA LEU A 262 14.46 0.58 11.53
C LEU A 262 14.00 2.03 11.71
N ARG A 263 14.05 2.83 10.65
CA ARG A 263 13.44 4.15 10.64
C ARG A 263 11.91 4.02 10.74
N THR A 264 11.23 5.05 11.24
CA THR A 264 9.78 5.04 11.43
C THR A 264 9.02 4.69 10.15
N GLU A 265 9.44 5.26 9.01
CA GLU A 265 8.87 4.99 7.70
C GLU A 265 9.12 3.55 7.20
N THR A 266 10.15 2.89 7.67
CA THR A 266 10.46 1.50 7.32
C THR A 266 9.77 0.52 8.26
N ALA A 267 9.67 0.87 9.54
CA ALA A 267 9.24 -0.01 10.61
C ALA A 267 7.80 -0.53 10.40
N GLY A 268 6.86 0.37 10.09
CA GLY A 268 5.47 0.02 9.81
C GLY A 268 5.32 -0.90 8.60
N LEU A 269 6.05 -0.59 7.52
CA LEU A 269 6.01 -1.37 6.27
C LEU A 269 6.62 -2.76 6.45
N ALA A 270 7.73 -2.84 7.17
CA ALA A 270 8.40 -4.11 7.45
C ALA A 270 7.52 -5.05 8.29
N VAL A 271 6.79 -4.53 9.31
CA VAL A 271 5.89 -5.36 10.11
C VAL A 271 4.66 -5.79 9.29
N LEU A 272 4.08 -4.90 8.46
CA LEU A 272 2.96 -5.27 7.60
C LEU A 272 3.34 -6.39 6.61
N SER A 273 4.49 -6.27 5.94
CA SER A 273 5.01 -7.31 5.05
C SER A 273 5.27 -8.62 5.80
N ALA A 274 5.88 -8.55 6.98
CA ALA A 274 6.16 -9.75 7.77
C ALA A 274 4.89 -10.43 8.29
N LEU A 275 3.84 -9.68 8.67
CA LEU A 275 2.53 -10.22 9.05
C LEU A 275 1.90 -10.97 7.88
N ASN A 276 1.87 -10.36 6.69
CA ASN A 276 1.31 -11.00 5.50
C ASN A 276 2.08 -12.28 5.10
N THR A 277 3.42 -12.29 5.28
CA THR A 277 4.24 -13.48 5.02
C THR A 277 3.99 -14.61 6.05
N LEU A 278 3.76 -14.25 7.32
CA LEU A 278 3.64 -15.24 8.39
C LEU A 278 2.23 -15.84 8.50
N ILE A 279 1.19 -15.02 8.34
CA ILE A 279 -0.20 -15.39 8.61
C ILE A 279 -1.20 -14.79 7.62
N GLY A 280 -0.75 -14.06 6.58
CA GLY A 280 -1.60 -13.43 5.57
C GLY A 280 -1.49 -14.09 4.20
N ASP A 281 -1.38 -13.28 3.15
CA ASP A 281 -1.54 -13.67 1.76
C ASP A 281 -0.26 -13.54 0.90
N PHE A 282 0.91 -13.31 1.50
CA PHE A 282 2.22 -13.26 0.81
C PHE A 282 2.91 -14.62 0.80
#